data_60944baeffd79aa61e651a13f211e7a8
#
_entry.id   60944baeffd79aa61e651a13f211e7a8
#
_cell.length_a   1.000
_cell.length_b   1.000
_cell.length_c   1.000
_cell.angle_alpha   90.00
_cell.angle_beta   90.00
_cell.angle_gamma   90.00
#
_symmetry.space_group_name_H-M   'P 1'
#
loop_
_entity.id
_entity.type
_entity.pdbx_description
1 polymer ?
#
loop_
_entity_poly.entity_id
_entity_poly.type
_entity_poly.pdbx_seq_one_letter_code
_entity_poly.pdbx_strand_id
1 'polypeptide(L)'
;MSAYIYLSATPLPRKSNLLETRMRTALGVMAQKGATATRCWRVVMGDNAGNFGMGAKFEDFEAAMCAFDEAMQDPIFQDLSKQRWDDPAGKGVGPFMMRDLYETIDLSTPVHIVRVYQMSRNNIEKAIEIMKEIGKLSPSNTLSAVVPVMAPQMDQISAI
;
A
#
# COMPACT_ATOMS: atom_id res chain seq x y z
N MET A 1 -13.13 -0.62 -9.97
CA MET A 1 -11.89 -1.40 -9.67
C MET A 1 -11.01 -0.47 -8.85
N SER A 2 -10.82 -0.81 -7.58
CA SER A 2 -10.11 0.09 -6.67
C SER A 2 -8.63 0.22 -7.03
N ALA A 3 -8.10 1.40 -6.81
CA ALA A 3 -6.68 1.69 -6.89
C ALA A 3 -6.11 1.97 -5.49
N TYR A 4 -4.84 1.69 -5.31
CA TYR A 4 -4.14 1.90 -4.05
C TYR A 4 -2.84 2.64 -4.29
N ILE A 5 -2.59 3.66 -3.48
CA ILE A 5 -1.25 4.25 -3.35
C ILE A 5 -0.60 3.61 -2.13
N TYR A 6 0.56 3.01 -2.33
CA TYR A 6 1.30 2.27 -1.32
C TYR A 6 2.73 2.80 -1.18
N LEU A 7 3.20 2.87 0.05
CA LEU A 7 4.58 3.19 0.37
C LEU A 7 5.06 2.29 1.51
N SER A 8 6.29 1.81 1.41
CA SER A 8 6.99 1.12 2.49
C SER A 8 8.17 1.95 2.97
N ALA A 9 8.53 1.84 4.25
CA ALA A 9 9.70 2.51 4.78
C ALA A 9 10.37 1.72 5.90
N THR A 10 11.70 1.70 5.87
CA THR A 10 12.54 1.17 6.95
C THR A 10 12.88 2.31 7.89
N PRO A 11 12.53 2.22 9.19
CA PRO A 11 12.83 3.28 10.15
C PRO A 11 14.33 3.39 10.40
N LEU A 12 14.82 4.60 10.60
CA LEU A 12 16.16 4.80 11.16
C LEU A 12 16.18 4.44 12.66
N PRO A 13 17.35 4.09 13.23
CA PRO A 13 17.47 3.77 14.64
C PRO A 13 16.82 4.85 15.53
N ARG A 14 15.98 4.41 16.48
CA ARG A 14 15.24 5.26 17.43
C ARG A 14 14.22 6.23 16.82
N LYS A 15 13.93 6.14 15.51
CA LYS A 15 12.99 7.04 14.82
C LYS A 15 11.68 6.37 14.37
N SER A 16 11.38 5.16 14.85
CA SER A 16 10.18 4.42 14.47
C SER A 16 8.89 5.21 14.73
N ASN A 17 8.75 5.82 15.91
CA ASN A 17 7.57 6.61 16.26
C ASN A 17 7.44 7.87 15.40
N LEU A 18 8.55 8.54 15.10
CA LEU A 18 8.56 9.71 14.23
C LEU A 18 8.15 9.34 12.81
N LEU A 19 8.68 8.22 12.28
CA LEU A 19 8.31 7.71 10.97
C LEU A 19 6.82 7.40 10.92
N GLU A 20 6.31 6.64 11.90
CA GLU A 20 4.89 6.30 11.97
C GLU A 20 4.01 7.54 12.02
N THR A 21 4.34 8.52 12.87
CA THR A 21 3.59 9.77 12.97
C THR A 21 3.53 10.50 11.63
N ARG A 22 4.65 10.63 10.92
CA ARG A 22 4.69 11.28 9.61
C ARG A 22 3.89 10.51 8.55
N MET A 23 3.95 9.18 8.55
CA MET A 23 3.15 8.34 7.64
C MET A 23 1.65 8.53 7.91
N ARG A 24 1.23 8.54 9.17
CA ARG A 24 -0.17 8.79 9.55
C ARG A 24 -0.64 10.19 9.15
N THR A 25 0.21 11.20 9.29
CA THR A 25 -0.10 12.57 8.84
C THR A 25 -0.29 12.61 7.32
N ALA A 26 0.60 11.97 6.55
CA ALA A 26 0.46 11.87 5.09
C ALA A 26 -0.84 11.15 4.69
N LEU A 27 -1.21 10.07 5.38
CA LEU A 27 -2.48 9.37 5.16
C LEU A 27 -3.70 10.24 5.49
N GLY A 28 -3.60 11.12 6.50
CA GLY A 28 -4.64 12.10 6.81
C GLY A 28 -4.88 13.07 5.64
N VAL A 29 -3.81 13.53 4.99
CA VAL A 29 -3.93 14.35 3.76
C VAL A 29 -4.60 13.54 2.64
N MET A 30 -4.18 12.28 2.42
CA MET A 30 -4.81 11.43 1.41
C MET A 30 -6.29 11.20 1.67
N ALA A 31 -6.70 11.04 2.93
CA ALA A 31 -8.10 10.90 3.31
C ALA A 31 -8.90 12.17 2.97
N GLN A 32 -8.34 13.37 3.19
CA GLN A 32 -8.97 14.64 2.81
C GLN A 32 -9.08 14.82 1.28
N LYS A 33 -8.19 14.17 0.52
CA LYS A 33 -8.18 14.21 -0.95
C LYS A 33 -8.97 13.07 -1.60
N GLY A 34 -9.86 12.39 -0.84
CA GLY A 34 -10.80 11.43 -1.40
C GLY A 34 -10.40 9.96 -1.30
N ALA A 35 -9.38 9.62 -0.50
CA ALA A 35 -9.14 8.22 -0.20
C ALA A 35 -10.31 7.63 0.59
N THR A 36 -10.89 6.54 0.10
CA THR A 36 -12.03 5.85 0.71
C THR A 36 -11.66 5.05 1.95
N ALA A 37 -10.39 4.68 2.07
CA ALA A 37 -9.79 4.07 3.26
C ALA A 37 -8.29 4.35 3.29
N THR A 38 -7.74 4.50 4.49
CA THR A 38 -6.30 4.69 4.69
C THR A 38 -5.82 3.80 5.83
N ARG A 39 -4.60 3.31 5.73
CA ARG A 39 -3.99 2.51 6.77
C ARG A 39 -2.48 2.67 6.84
N CYS A 40 -1.97 2.73 8.07
CA CYS A 40 -0.57 2.54 8.41
C CYS A 40 -0.43 1.22 9.17
N TRP A 41 0.59 0.43 8.84
CA TRP A 41 0.85 -0.85 9.51
C TRP A 41 2.34 -1.05 9.74
N ARG A 42 2.67 -1.99 10.62
CA ARG A 42 4.02 -2.44 10.87
C ARG A 42 4.16 -3.90 10.43
N VAL A 43 5.23 -4.21 9.74
CA VAL A 43 5.58 -5.58 9.38
C VAL A 43 6.20 -6.25 10.60
N VAL A 44 5.57 -7.32 11.08
CA VAL A 44 6.01 -8.01 12.32
C VAL A 44 6.81 -9.29 12.04
N MET A 45 6.67 -9.87 10.85
CA MET A 45 7.37 -11.10 10.44
C MET A 45 7.75 -11.05 8.95
N GLY A 46 8.72 -11.90 8.58
CA GLY A 46 9.26 -12.01 7.23
C GLY A 46 10.45 -11.09 6.96
N ASP A 47 10.91 -11.06 5.72
CA ASP A 47 12.15 -10.35 5.31
C ASP A 47 12.11 -8.85 5.58
N ASN A 48 10.92 -8.27 5.63
CA ASN A 48 10.71 -6.85 5.88
C ASN A 48 10.28 -6.54 7.33
N ALA A 49 10.50 -7.47 8.27
CA ALA A 49 10.14 -7.27 9.68
C ALA A 49 10.77 -5.99 10.24
N GLY A 50 9.98 -5.20 10.95
CA GLY A 50 10.37 -3.89 11.48
C GLY A 50 10.06 -2.71 10.56
N ASN A 51 9.79 -2.94 9.27
CA ASN A 51 9.38 -1.90 8.35
C ASN A 51 7.95 -1.43 8.63
N PHE A 52 7.65 -0.22 8.20
CA PHE A 52 6.30 0.32 8.15
C PHE A 52 5.80 0.34 6.72
N GLY A 53 4.49 0.14 6.57
CA GLY A 53 3.77 0.36 5.33
C GLY A 53 2.66 1.38 5.54
N MET A 54 2.32 2.10 4.51
CA MET A 54 1.10 2.89 4.46
C MET A 54 0.40 2.68 3.13
N GLY A 55 -0.93 2.70 3.16
CA GLY A 55 -1.77 2.53 1.99
C GLY A 55 -2.99 3.44 2.04
N ALA A 56 -3.33 4.01 0.91
CA ALA A 56 -4.56 4.75 0.68
C ALA A 56 -5.30 4.11 -0.49
N LYS A 57 -6.59 3.81 -0.29
CA LYS A 57 -7.49 3.21 -1.27
C LYS A 57 -8.37 4.28 -1.90
N PHE A 58 -8.56 4.17 -3.19
CA PHE A 58 -9.41 5.05 -3.99
C PHE A 58 -10.40 4.23 -4.82
N GLU A 59 -11.45 4.87 -5.28
CA GLU A 59 -12.48 4.24 -6.09
C GLU A 59 -11.90 3.65 -7.38
N ASP A 60 -11.01 4.41 -8.04
CA ASP A 60 -10.34 4.02 -9.25
C ASP A 60 -8.95 4.69 -9.39
N PHE A 61 -8.32 4.46 -10.53
CA PHE A 61 -6.99 4.98 -10.85
C PHE A 61 -6.98 6.50 -11.03
N GLU A 62 -8.02 7.06 -11.67
CA GLU A 62 -8.11 8.50 -11.92
C GLU A 62 -8.24 9.27 -10.60
N ALA A 63 -9.15 8.83 -9.72
CA ALA A 63 -9.30 9.38 -8.38
C ALA A 63 -7.99 9.32 -7.59
N ALA A 64 -7.25 8.21 -7.67
CA ALA A 64 -5.97 8.06 -7.00
C ALA A 64 -4.91 9.05 -7.52
N MET A 65 -4.83 9.24 -8.85
CA MET A 65 -3.88 10.18 -9.46
C MET A 65 -4.21 11.63 -9.12
N CYS A 66 -5.48 12.02 -9.24
CA CYS A 66 -5.93 13.37 -8.86
C CYS A 66 -5.64 13.66 -7.39
N ALA A 67 -5.99 12.74 -6.49
CA ALA A 67 -5.74 12.87 -5.06
C ALA A 67 -4.24 12.97 -4.74
N PHE A 68 -3.40 12.23 -5.44
CA PHE A 68 -1.96 12.29 -5.25
C PHE A 68 -1.38 13.64 -5.70
N ASP A 69 -1.81 14.14 -6.85
CA ASP A 69 -1.39 15.44 -7.37
C ASP A 69 -1.80 16.59 -6.45
N GLU A 70 -3.05 16.57 -5.97
CA GLU A 70 -3.54 17.53 -4.98
C GLU A 70 -2.80 17.43 -3.64
N ALA A 71 -2.47 16.20 -3.18
CA ALA A 71 -1.71 16.01 -1.95
C ALA A 71 -0.29 16.59 -2.07
N MET A 72 0.36 16.46 -3.22
CA MET A 72 1.69 17.06 -3.46
C MET A 72 1.68 18.59 -3.36
N GLN A 73 0.53 19.22 -3.58
CA GLN A 73 0.35 20.68 -3.45
C GLN A 73 -0.11 21.09 -2.04
N ASP A 74 -0.49 20.15 -1.19
CA ASP A 74 -0.97 20.42 0.16
C ASP A 74 0.19 20.90 1.06
N PRO A 75 0.01 22.01 1.81
CA PRO A 75 1.05 22.56 2.68
C PRO A 75 1.59 21.57 3.73
N ILE A 76 0.73 20.70 4.28
CA ILE A 76 1.13 19.66 5.24
C ILE A 76 2.04 18.65 4.56
N PHE A 77 1.69 18.21 3.34
CA PHE A 77 2.47 17.26 2.60
C PHE A 77 3.82 17.84 2.15
N GLN A 78 3.86 19.12 1.78
CA GLN A 78 5.08 19.84 1.46
C GLN A 78 6.01 19.95 2.68
N ASP A 79 5.44 20.28 3.86
CA ASP A 79 6.21 20.32 5.11
C ASP A 79 6.77 18.93 5.49
N LEU A 80 5.98 17.86 5.36
CA LEU A 80 6.46 16.49 5.55
C LEU A 80 7.62 16.17 4.59
N SER A 81 7.53 16.61 3.34
CA SER A 81 8.60 16.43 2.36
C SER A 81 9.87 17.17 2.77
N LYS A 82 9.76 18.41 3.24
CA LYS A 82 10.89 19.16 3.80
C LYS A 82 11.49 18.47 5.01
N GLN A 83 10.66 18.07 5.98
CA GLN A 83 11.11 17.33 7.16
C GLN A 83 11.84 16.02 6.81
N ARG A 84 11.45 15.36 5.72
CA ARG A 84 12.11 14.15 5.23
C ARG A 84 13.57 14.40 4.84
N TRP A 85 13.88 15.60 4.32
CA TRP A 85 15.23 15.99 3.95
C TRP A 85 16.03 16.52 5.16
N ASP A 86 15.43 17.37 5.97
CA ASP A 86 16.11 18.03 7.09
C ASP A 86 16.37 17.10 8.28
N ASP A 87 15.44 16.20 8.56
CA ASP A 87 15.49 15.21 9.65
C ASP A 87 14.90 13.86 9.22
N PRO A 88 15.60 13.05 8.43
CA PRO A 88 15.08 11.79 7.93
C PRO A 88 14.71 10.83 9.07
N ALA A 89 13.50 10.29 9.03
CA ALA A 89 13.01 9.31 10.00
C ALA A 89 13.14 7.86 9.49
N GLY A 90 13.29 7.66 8.18
CA GLY A 90 13.39 6.35 7.57
C GLY A 90 13.81 6.43 6.11
N LYS A 91 14.05 5.26 5.53
CA LYS A 91 14.30 5.08 4.10
C LYS A 91 13.03 4.57 3.45
N GLY A 92 12.36 5.42 2.68
CA GLY A 92 11.13 5.08 1.97
C GLY A 92 11.37 4.43 0.61
N VAL A 93 10.47 3.53 0.24
CA VAL A 93 10.38 2.89 -1.09
C VAL A 93 8.96 3.09 -1.60
N GLY A 94 8.82 3.68 -2.76
CA GLY A 94 7.56 4.14 -3.34
C GLY A 94 7.49 5.67 -3.43
N PRO A 95 6.33 6.26 -3.68
CA PRO A 95 5.02 5.59 -3.74
C PRO A 95 4.86 4.67 -4.95
N PHE A 96 4.12 3.59 -4.77
CA PHE A 96 3.70 2.68 -5.83
C PHE A 96 2.20 2.77 -6.02
N MET A 97 1.73 2.50 -7.22
CA MET A 97 0.31 2.37 -7.48
C MET A 97 -0.02 0.92 -7.84
N MET A 98 -1.06 0.43 -7.19
CA MET A 98 -1.56 -0.93 -7.36
C MET A 98 -3.06 -0.89 -7.66
N ARG A 99 -3.59 -1.95 -8.23
CA ARG A 99 -5.03 -2.13 -8.46
C ARG A 99 -5.49 -3.52 -8.03
N ASP A 100 -6.78 -3.64 -7.76
CA ASP A 100 -7.38 -4.95 -7.53
C ASP A 100 -7.19 -5.86 -8.74
N LEU A 101 -6.88 -7.11 -8.46
CA LEU A 101 -6.90 -8.21 -9.41
C LEU A 101 -8.01 -9.19 -9.07
N TYR A 102 -8.17 -9.49 -7.78
CA TYR A 102 -9.17 -10.39 -7.24
C TYR A 102 -9.61 -9.87 -5.88
N GLU A 103 -10.92 -9.67 -5.71
CA GLU A 103 -11.53 -9.05 -4.54
C GLU A 103 -10.82 -7.76 -4.06
N THR A 104 -11.51 -6.98 -3.31
CA THR A 104 -11.00 -5.71 -2.79
C THR A 104 -10.36 -5.92 -1.42
N ILE A 105 -9.19 -5.32 -1.19
CA ILE A 105 -8.54 -5.37 0.13
C ILE A 105 -9.43 -4.67 1.16
N ASP A 106 -9.74 -5.37 2.24
CA ASP A 106 -10.34 -4.77 3.43
C ASP A 106 -9.25 -4.21 4.35
N LEU A 107 -9.00 -2.91 4.24
CA LEU A 107 -8.02 -2.21 5.06
C LEU A 107 -8.43 -2.09 6.55
N SER A 108 -9.65 -2.46 6.94
CA SER A 108 -10.10 -2.44 8.33
C SER A 108 -9.63 -3.66 9.14
N THR A 109 -9.31 -4.76 8.47
CA THR A 109 -8.84 -6.00 9.09
C THR A 109 -7.55 -5.76 9.90
N PRO A 110 -7.48 -6.16 11.18
CA PRO A 110 -6.34 -5.79 12.04
C PRO A 110 -5.01 -6.43 11.64
N VAL A 111 -5.05 -7.61 11.01
CA VAL A 111 -3.86 -8.36 10.59
C VAL A 111 -4.01 -8.80 9.14
N HIS A 112 -2.96 -8.58 8.36
CA HIS A 112 -2.85 -9.08 6.99
C HIS A 112 -1.64 -10.00 6.85
N ILE A 113 -1.81 -11.07 6.09
CA ILE A 113 -0.70 -11.90 5.62
C ILE A 113 -0.53 -11.57 4.14
N VAL A 114 0.60 -10.95 3.81
CA VAL A 114 0.91 -10.60 2.42
C VAL A 114 1.93 -11.58 1.85
N ARG A 115 1.59 -12.20 0.73
CA ARG A 115 2.49 -13.05 -0.04
C ARG A 115 2.72 -12.43 -1.41
N VAL A 116 3.97 -12.18 -1.74
CA VAL A 116 4.35 -11.62 -3.05
C VAL A 116 4.88 -12.75 -3.93
N TYR A 117 4.30 -12.90 -5.09
CA TYR A 117 4.71 -13.88 -6.09
C TYR A 117 5.22 -13.16 -7.33
N GLN A 118 6.35 -13.60 -7.84
CA GLN A 118 6.83 -13.16 -9.14
C GLN A 118 6.09 -13.95 -10.22
N MET A 119 5.48 -13.25 -11.17
CA MET A 119 4.61 -13.86 -12.15
C MET A 119 4.53 -13.02 -13.43
N SER A 120 4.72 -13.67 -14.58
CA SER A 120 4.45 -13.03 -15.86
C SER A 120 2.99 -12.57 -15.97
N ARG A 121 2.75 -11.38 -16.53
CA ARG A 121 1.40 -10.85 -16.76
C ARG A 121 0.52 -11.76 -17.62
N ASN A 122 1.10 -12.59 -18.47
CA ASN A 122 0.36 -13.57 -19.26
C ASN A 122 -0.32 -14.65 -18.42
N ASN A 123 0.06 -14.80 -17.15
CA ASN A 123 -0.52 -15.79 -16.22
C ASN A 123 -1.59 -15.21 -15.29
N ILE A 124 -2.03 -13.97 -15.50
CA ILE A 124 -2.99 -13.29 -14.62
C ILE A 124 -4.31 -14.08 -14.52
N GLU A 125 -4.86 -14.54 -15.63
CA GLU A 125 -6.11 -15.31 -15.63
C GLU A 125 -5.97 -16.60 -14.81
N LYS A 126 -4.88 -17.33 -15.00
CA LYS A 126 -4.59 -18.54 -14.23
C LYS A 126 -4.40 -18.24 -12.73
N ALA A 127 -3.78 -17.10 -12.40
CA ALA A 127 -3.65 -16.67 -11.01
C ALA A 127 -5.03 -16.41 -10.37
N ILE A 128 -5.94 -15.75 -11.07
CA ILE A 128 -7.31 -15.51 -10.60
C ILE A 128 -8.06 -16.83 -10.36
N GLU A 129 -7.91 -17.80 -11.25
CA GLU A 129 -8.51 -19.14 -11.08
C GLU A 129 -7.98 -19.82 -9.80
N ILE A 130 -6.67 -19.81 -9.60
CA ILE A 130 -6.03 -20.36 -8.39
C ILE A 130 -6.54 -19.64 -7.13
N MET A 131 -6.64 -18.31 -7.15
CA MET A 131 -7.15 -17.54 -6.02
C MET A 131 -8.59 -17.92 -5.67
N LYS A 132 -9.46 -18.12 -6.68
CA LYS A 132 -10.82 -18.59 -6.48
C LYS A 132 -10.87 -19.97 -5.82
N GLU A 133 -10.01 -20.90 -6.22
CA GLU A 133 -9.93 -22.22 -5.61
C GLU A 133 -9.43 -22.15 -4.16
N ILE A 134 -8.41 -21.34 -3.88
CA ILE A 134 -7.93 -21.12 -2.51
C ILE A 134 -9.02 -20.52 -1.63
N GLY A 135 -9.78 -19.55 -2.14
CA GLY A 135 -10.90 -18.95 -1.42
C GLY A 135 -11.97 -19.95 -1.02
N LYS A 136 -12.26 -20.95 -1.87
CA LYS A 136 -13.19 -22.04 -1.54
C LYS A 136 -12.68 -22.94 -0.41
N LEU A 137 -11.36 -23.13 -0.31
CA LEU A 137 -10.75 -23.97 0.73
C LEU A 137 -10.71 -23.31 2.10
N SER A 138 -10.80 -21.98 2.16
CA SER A 138 -10.73 -21.20 3.41
C SER A 138 -11.81 -20.11 3.45
N PRO A 139 -13.09 -20.47 3.54
CA PRO A 139 -14.20 -19.52 3.43
C PRO A 139 -14.28 -18.53 4.62
N SER A 140 -13.57 -18.79 5.69
CA SER A 140 -13.49 -17.89 6.87
C SER A 140 -12.45 -16.77 6.70
N ASN A 141 -11.59 -16.85 5.69
CA ASN A 141 -10.58 -15.84 5.41
C ASN A 141 -10.96 -15.02 4.18
N THR A 142 -10.85 -13.72 4.29
CA THR A 142 -10.89 -12.86 3.10
C THR A 142 -9.58 -13.01 2.34
N LEU A 143 -9.67 -13.27 1.06
CA LEU A 143 -8.53 -13.38 0.16
C LEU A 143 -8.66 -12.31 -0.92
N SER A 144 -7.69 -11.44 -1.00
CA SER A 144 -7.61 -10.39 -2.01
C SER A 144 -6.31 -10.50 -2.79
N ALA A 145 -6.26 -9.99 -3.99
CA ALA A 145 -5.02 -9.88 -4.74
C ALA A 145 -4.93 -8.55 -5.46
N VAL A 146 -3.73 -8.00 -5.47
CA VAL A 146 -3.41 -6.75 -6.19
C VAL A 146 -2.20 -6.94 -7.09
N VAL A 147 -2.17 -6.16 -8.14
CA VAL A 147 -1.03 -6.07 -9.07
C VAL A 147 -0.53 -4.65 -9.18
N PRO A 148 0.78 -4.45 -9.38
CA PRO A 148 1.34 -3.12 -9.60
C PRO A 148 0.87 -2.56 -10.94
N VAL A 149 0.58 -1.26 -10.95
CA VAL A 149 0.30 -0.46 -12.15
C VAL A 149 1.46 0.49 -12.40
N MET A 150 2.02 1.05 -11.33
CA MET A 150 3.23 1.88 -11.37
C MET A 150 4.14 1.47 -10.21
N ALA A 151 5.16 0.68 -10.53
CA ALA A 151 6.16 0.17 -9.60
C ALA A 151 7.43 -0.25 -10.35
N PRO A 152 8.59 -0.34 -9.69
CA PRO A 152 9.82 -0.82 -10.30
C PRO A 152 9.73 -2.27 -10.81
N GLN A 153 8.95 -3.09 -10.13
CA GLN A 153 8.69 -4.48 -10.52
C GLN A 153 7.22 -4.64 -10.87
N MET A 154 6.96 -4.90 -12.15
CA MET A 154 5.61 -4.98 -12.71
C MET A 154 5.13 -6.43 -12.90
N ASP A 155 6.01 -7.41 -12.69
CA ASP A 155 5.79 -8.85 -12.84
C ASP A 155 5.52 -9.53 -11.49
N GLN A 156 4.75 -8.86 -10.63
CA GLN A 156 4.39 -9.33 -9.30
C GLN A 156 2.89 -9.35 -9.09
N ILE A 157 2.44 -10.28 -8.25
CA ILE A 157 1.12 -10.30 -7.64
C ILE A 157 1.28 -10.37 -6.12
N SER A 158 0.54 -9.55 -5.39
CA SER A 158 0.46 -9.63 -3.93
C SER A 158 -0.89 -10.23 -3.55
N ALA A 159 -0.87 -11.41 -2.92
CA ALA A 159 -2.02 -12.03 -2.28
C ALA A 159 -2.06 -11.60 -0.80
N ILE A 160 -3.23 -11.18 -0.33
CA ILE A 160 -3.46 -10.57 0.97
C ILE A 160 -4.63 -11.28 1.66
#